data_60f2eac7fe95aa6b6c7f6ffd77392c7f
#
_entry.id   60f2eac7fe95aa6b6c7f6ffd77392c7f
#
_cell.length_a   1.000
_cell.length_b   1.000
_cell.length_c   1.000
_cell.angle_alpha   90.00
_cell.angle_beta   90.00
_cell.angle_gamma   90.00
#
_symmetry.space_group_name_H-M   'P 1'
#
loop_
_entity.id
_entity.type
_entity.pdbx_description
1 polymer ?
#
loop_
_entity_poly.entity_id
_entity_poly.type
_entity_poly.pdbx_seq_one_letter_code
_entity_poly.pdbx_strand_id
1 'polypeptide(L)' 'MSMKEYPAKLTTGYYRVREDWEDEASQLGAYRLLANAKAKCDENPGSRVFDNDGNVIYPEEAVPV' A
#
# COMPACT_ATOMS: atom_id res chain seq x y z
N MET A 1 9.02 -7.80 17.40
CA MET A 1 8.54 -8.19 16.13
C MET A 1 9.22 -7.43 15.03
N SER A 2 9.61 -8.12 14.02
CA SER A 2 10.37 -7.45 12.99
C SER A 2 9.44 -6.78 12.02
N MET A 3 9.87 -5.66 11.50
CA MET A 3 9.12 -4.97 10.51
C MET A 3 9.61 -5.37 9.16
N LYS A 4 8.68 -5.57 8.28
CA LYS A 4 9.03 -5.87 6.93
C LYS A 4 9.50 -4.60 6.27
N GLU A 5 10.58 -4.70 5.55
CA GLU A 5 11.06 -3.55 4.81
C GLU A 5 10.61 -3.66 3.38
N TYR A 6 10.10 -2.58 2.86
CA TYR A 6 9.63 -2.54 1.49
C TYR A 6 10.51 -1.61 0.68
N PRO A 7 10.85 -1.98 -0.55
CA PRO A 7 11.67 -1.10 -1.39
C PRO A 7 10.90 0.17 -1.75
N ALA A 8 11.64 1.24 -1.98
CA ALA A 8 11.03 2.48 -2.41
C ALA A 8 10.39 2.33 -3.79
N LYS A 9 10.86 1.38 -4.58
CA LYS A 9 10.31 1.13 -5.90
C LYS A 9 10.10 -0.35 -6.05
N LEU A 10 8.89 -0.74 -6.38
CA LEU A 10 8.60 -2.13 -6.61
C LEU A 10 9.14 -2.53 -7.96
N THR A 11 9.81 -3.68 -8.04
CA THR A 11 10.41 -4.11 -9.29
C THR A 11 9.53 -5.09 -10.04
N THR A 12 8.55 -5.71 -9.39
CA THR A 12 7.76 -6.76 -10.03
C THR A 12 6.29 -6.41 -10.12
N GLY A 13 5.93 -5.18 -10.05
CA GLY A 13 4.52 -4.82 -10.17
C GLY A 13 4.32 -3.42 -9.67
N TYR A 14 3.15 -3.18 -9.10
CA TYR A 14 2.81 -1.85 -8.66
C TYR A 14 2.29 -1.90 -7.24
N TYR A 15 2.60 -0.86 -6.48
CA TYR A 15 1.93 -0.63 -5.22
C TYR A 15 0.50 -0.23 -5.54
N ARG A 16 -0.46 -0.87 -4.92
CA ARG A 16 -1.86 -0.58 -5.19
C ARG A 16 -2.50 0.07 -3.99
N VAL A 17 -3.30 1.09 -4.26
CA VAL A 17 -3.98 1.81 -3.20
C VAL A 17 -5.44 1.38 -3.24
N ARG A 18 -5.88 0.68 -2.20
CA ARG A 18 -7.26 0.18 -2.11
C ARG A 18 -7.76 0.36 -0.70
N GLU A 19 -9.06 0.28 -0.53
CA GLU A 19 -9.62 0.24 0.82
C GLU A 19 -9.53 -1.16 1.38
N ASP A 20 -9.67 -2.17 0.49
CA ASP A 20 -9.63 -3.56 0.90
C ASP A 20 -8.97 -4.31 -0.25
N TRP A 21 -8.02 -5.15 0.07
CA TRP A 21 -7.30 -5.89 -0.98
C TRP A 21 -8.26 -6.74 -1.79
N GLU A 22 -9.28 -7.29 -1.12
CA GLU A 22 -10.22 -8.16 -1.80
C GLU A 22 -11.22 -7.39 -2.66
N ASP A 23 -11.32 -6.09 -2.49
CA ASP A 23 -12.25 -5.28 -3.26
C ASP A 23 -11.48 -4.51 -4.31
N GLU A 24 -11.32 -5.13 -5.47
CA GLU A 24 -10.57 -4.49 -6.54
C GLU A 24 -11.23 -3.21 -7.01
N ALA A 25 -12.53 -3.11 -6.85
CA ALA A 25 -13.22 -1.90 -7.28
C ALA A 25 -12.86 -0.71 -6.42
N SER A 26 -12.32 -0.94 -5.24
CA SER A 26 -11.93 0.16 -4.37
C SER A 26 -10.55 0.72 -4.74
N GLN A 27 -9.89 0.16 -5.74
CA GLN A 27 -8.55 0.60 -6.09
C GLN A 27 -8.56 2.03 -6.62
N LEU A 28 -7.75 2.86 -6.02
CA LEU A 28 -7.66 4.27 -6.41
C LEU A 28 -6.51 4.51 -7.37
N GLY A 29 -5.53 3.62 -7.39
CA GLY A 29 -4.42 3.77 -8.31
C GLY A 29 -3.38 2.70 -8.07
N ALA A 30 -2.42 2.63 -8.98
CA ALA A 30 -1.31 1.71 -8.90
C ALA A 30 -0.04 2.46 -9.27
N TYR A 31 0.99 2.33 -8.46
CA TYR A 31 2.19 3.13 -8.61
C TYR A 31 3.42 2.27 -8.41
N ARG A 32 4.44 2.54 -9.19
CA ARG A 32 5.70 1.84 -9.00
C ARG A 32 6.48 2.40 -7.84
N LEU A 33 6.31 3.68 -7.57
CA LEU A 33 7.04 4.33 -6.48
C LEU A 33 6.18 4.37 -5.25
N LEU A 34 6.75 3.95 -4.14
CA LEU A 34 6.04 3.93 -2.88
C LEU A 34 5.61 5.33 -2.47
N ALA A 35 6.45 6.33 -2.72
CA ALA A 35 6.12 7.70 -2.35
C ALA A 35 4.84 8.16 -3.04
N ASN A 36 4.64 7.77 -4.30
CA ASN A 36 3.44 8.16 -5.02
C ASN A 36 2.22 7.45 -4.47
N ALA A 37 2.38 6.18 -4.13
CA ALA A 37 1.27 5.43 -3.55
C ALA A 37 0.88 6.01 -2.19
N LYS A 38 1.87 6.38 -1.39
CA LYS A 38 1.59 6.97 -0.08
C LYS A 38 0.84 8.28 -0.22
N ALA A 39 1.24 9.09 -1.20
CA ALA A 39 0.56 10.38 -1.41
C ALA A 39 -0.91 10.16 -1.76
N LYS A 40 -1.18 9.18 -2.61
CA LYS A 40 -2.56 8.89 -2.98
C LYS A 40 -3.34 8.38 -1.78
N CYS A 41 -2.71 7.57 -0.97
CA CYS A 41 -3.37 7.05 0.22
C CYS A 41 -3.69 8.18 1.19
N ASP A 42 -2.78 9.14 1.33
CA ASP A 42 -3.00 10.26 2.24
C ASP A 42 -4.17 11.13 1.78
N GLU A 43 -4.40 11.21 0.48
CA GLU A 43 -5.51 11.97 -0.05
C GLU A 43 -6.84 11.29 0.18
N ASN A 44 -6.81 10.02 0.53
CA ASN A 44 -8.03 9.23 0.65
C ASN A 44 -8.00 8.44 1.97
N PRO A 45 -8.38 9.09 3.07
CA PRO A 45 -8.38 8.42 4.36
C PRO A 45 -9.21 7.14 4.30
N GLY A 46 -8.71 6.11 4.92
CA GLY A 46 -9.38 4.81 4.89
C GLY A 46 -8.81 3.87 3.86
N SER A 47 -8.01 4.39 2.93
CA SER A 47 -7.37 3.52 1.96
C SER A 47 -6.02 3.06 2.50
N ARG A 48 -5.44 2.06 1.84
CA ARG A 48 -4.16 1.50 2.23
C ARG A 48 -3.35 1.19 1.01
N VAL A 49 -2.04 1.17 1.17
CA VAL A 49 -1.14 0.79 0.09
C VAL A 49 -0.77 -0.68 0.28
N PHE A 50 -0.90 -1.44 -0.79
CA PHE A 50 -0.62 -2.87 -0.77
C PHE A 50 0.51 -3.17 -1.75
N ASP A 51 1.30 -4.20 -1.44
CA ASP A 51 2.31 -4.67 -2.38
C ASP A 51 1.69 -5.69 -3.33
N ASN A 52 2.52 -6.37 -4.11
CA ASN A 52 2.02 -7.34 -5.07
C ASN A 52 1.33 -8.52 -4.43
N ASP A 53 1.66 -8.82 -3.20
CA ASP A 53 1.11 -9.99 -2.52
C ASP A 53 -0.06 -9.66 -1.62
N GLY A 54 -0.46 -8.39 -1.61
CA GLY A 54 -1.59 -8.00 -0.80
C GLY A 54 -1.23 -7.63 0.63
N ASN A 55 0.05 -7.44 0.90
CA ASN A 55 0.47 -7.03 2.24
C ASN A 55 0.30 -5.52 2.39
N VAL A 56 -0.27 -5.10 3.50
CA VAL A 56 -0.44 -3.67 3.77
C VAL A 56 0.89 -3.09 4.16
N ILE A 57 1.32 -2.06 3.44
CA ILE A 57 2.59 -1.43 3.75
C ILE A 57 2.44 0.01 4.18
N TYR A 58 1.27 0.59 4.00
CA TYR A 58 1.04 1.96 4.43
C TYR A 58 -0.47 2.19 4.59
N PRO A 59 -0.91 2.87 5.59
CA PRO A 59 -0.09 3.42 6.66
C PRO A 59 0.53 2.28 7.44
N GLU A 60 1.70 2.58 7.97
CA GLU A 60 2.37 1.61 8.78
C GLU A 60 1.55 1.54 10.03
N GLU A 61 0.59 0.69 10.04
CA GLU A 61 -0.19 0.54 11.17
C GLU A 61 0.64 -0.02 12.19
N ALA A 62 0.59 0.60 13.23
CA ALA A 62 1.21 0.05 14.35
C ALA A 62 0.76 -1.32 14.43
N VAL A 63 1.66 -2.14 14.32
CA VAL A 63 1.38 -3.48 14.50
C VAL A 63 0.81 -3.62 15.85
N PRO A 64 -0.31 -4.18 15.95
CA PRO A 64 -0.88 -4.40 17.25
C PRO A 64 0.07 -5.25 18.01
N VAL A 65 0.33 -4.83 19.12
CA VAL A 65 1.23 -5.55 19.94
C VAL A 65 0.55 -6.68 20.64
#